data_b131dc46a5a2404121ef8d13120d0063
#
_entry.id   b131dc46a5a2404121ef8d13120d0063
#
_cell.length_a   1.000
_cell.length_b   1.000
_cell.length_c   1.000
_cell.angle_alpha   90.00
_cell.angle_beta   90.00
_cell.angle_gamma   90.00
#
_symmetry.space_group_name_H-M   'P 1'
#
loop_
_entity.id
_entity.type
_entity.pdbx_description
1 polymer ?
#
loop_
_entity_poly.entity_id
_entity_poly.type
_entity_poly.pdbx_seq_one_letter_code
_entity_poly.pdbx_strand_id
1 'polypeptide(L)'
;MAGQRLTDKSALNNHTGSGDLYMVVDVSDTTGSSAGTSKKLDSKFLIQTDKISVSTAEFQAMDATGGAGTFKDLVSAQGSGFAIVPLSCTIVNTHSSTESSVINLLIGYDTSQTTYYWNKEDRYMRNIGTNVTYYLVASNNPAGTTIDNVPLRMYASANFVGSFSADVYITYHVIKLG
;
A
#
# COMPACT_ATOMS: atom_id res chain seq x y z
N MET A 1 41.97 -2.89 10.69
CA MET A 1 40.99 -1.81 10.65
C MET A 1 40.11 -2.00 11.88
N ALA A 2 40.02 -0.96 12.75
CA ALA A 2 39.09 -1.00 13.88
C ALA A 2 37.65 -0.91 13.30
N GLY A 3 36.86 -1.95 13.52
CA GLY A 3 35.43 -1.94 13.14
C GLY A 3 34.69 -0.88 13.94
N GLN A 4 33.88 -0.02 13.30
CA GLN A 4 32.97 0.88 14.00
C GLN A 4 31.95 0.06 14.77
N ARG A 5 31.72 0.42 16.04
CA ARG A 5 30.64 -0.18 16.84
C ARG A 5 29.28 0.26 16.28
N LEU A 6 28.26 -0.55 16.43
CA LEU A 6 26.90 -0.21 16.01
C LEU A 6 26.41 1.08 16.68
N THR A 7 26.82 1.31 17.94
CA THR A 7 26.52 2.51 18.72
C THR A 7 27.17 3.80 18.20
N ASP A 8 28.19 3.67 17.32
CA ASP A 8 28.88 4.82 16.73
C ASP A 8 28.22 5.28 15.42
N LYS A 9 27.13 4.64 15.01
CA LYS A 9 26.36 4.98 13.81
C LYS A 9 25.29 6.02 14.14
N SER A 10 25.10 6.96 13.22
CA SER A 10 23.97 7.88 13.31
C SER A 10 22.64 7.12 13.24
N ALA A 11 21.68 7.54 14.05
CA ALA A 11 20.35 6.97 14.01
C ALA A 11 19.70 7.27 12.64
N LEU A 12 19.02 6.27 12.07
CA LEU A 12 18.19 6.43 10.88
C LEU A 12 16.85 7.04 11.34
N ASN A 13 16.65 8.34 11.10
CA ASN A 13 15.48 9.07 11.57
C ASN A 13 14.37 9.20 10.49
N ASN A 14 14.59 8.64 9.31
CA ASN A 14 13.63 8.64 8.21
C ASN A 14 13.12 7.24 7.92
N HIS A 15 12.01 7.14 7.20
CA HIS A 15 11.56 5.87 6.64
C HIS A 15 12.66 5.24 5.79
N THR A 16 12.85 3.95 5.95
CA THR A 16 13.79 3.18 5.15
C THR A 16 13.31 3.14 3.69
N GLY A 17 14.21 3.44 2.77
CA GLY A 17 13.93 3.27 1.34
C GLY A 17 13.87 1.79 0.95
N SER A 18 13.26 1.47 -0.18
CA SER A 18 13.11 0.10 -0.69
C SER A 18 14.45 -0.62 -1.00
N GLY A 19 15.56 0.12 -1.01
CA GLY A 19 16.91 -0.42 -1.19
C GLY A 19 17.71 -0.59 0.11
N ASP A 20 17.14 -0.23 1.25
CA ASP A 20 17.84 -0.33 2.52
C ASP A 20 17.94 -1.79 2.97
N LEU A 21 19.08 -2.15 3.53
CA LEU A 21 19.37 -3.50 3.99
C LEU A 21 19.62 -3.51 5.49
N TYR A 22 18.99 -4.44 6.16
CA TYR A 22 19.21 -4.70 7.58
C TYR A 22 20.19 -5.87 7.74
N MET A 23 21.07 -5.75 8.72
CA MET A 23 21.92 -6.87 9.13
C MET A 23 21.23 -7.64 10.26
N VAL A 24 21.05 -8.93 10.06
CA VAL A 24 20.51 -9.85 11.06
C VAL A 24 21.49 -10.98 11.29
N VAL A 25 21.43 -11.60 12.46
CA VAL A 25 22.20 -12.81 12.75
C VAL A 25 21.25 -14.00 12.63
N ASP A 26 21.52 -14.87 11.69
CA ASP A 26 20.82 -16.16 11.54
C ASP A 26 21.50 -17.17 12.46
N VAL A 27 20.87 -17.39 13.61
CA VAL A 27 21.39 -18.31 14.66
C VAL A 27 21.26 -19.78 14.28
N SER A 28 20.45 -20.10 13.27
CA SER A 28 20.32 -21.47 12.73
C SER A 28 21.42 -21.83 11.74
N ASP A 29 22.06 -20.83 11.14
CA ASP A 29 23.21 -21.00 10.23
C ASP A 29 24.52 -20.78 10.99
N THR A 30 25.15 -21.86 11.38
CA THR A 30 26.41 -21.85 12.13
C THR A 30 27.65 -22.02 11.24
N THR A 31 27.56 -21.90 9.93
CA THR A 31 28.69 -22.10 8.99
C THR A 31 29.82 -21.09 9.18
N GLY A 32 29.51 -19.86 9.59
CA GLY A 32 30.49 -18.79 9.83
C GLY A 32 30.90 -18.62 11.29
N SER A 33 30.07 -19.04 12.24
CA SER A 33 30.29 -18.90 13.68
C SER A 33 29.30 -19.76 14.46
N SER A 34 29.67 -20.29 15.61
CA SER A 34 28.77 -21.01 16.51
C SER A 34 27.67 -20.10 17.08
N ALA A 35 27.82 -18.78 17.03
CA ALA A 35 26.83 -17.78 17.44
C ALA A 35 25.86 -17.39 16.31
N GLY A 36 26.02 -17.99 15.12
CA GLY A 36 25.21 -17.68 13.94
C GLY A 36 25.98 -16.93 12.86
N THR A 37 25.40 -16.81 11.69
CA THR A 37 25.97 -16.14 10.52
C THR A 37 25.23 -14.82 10.25
N SER A 38 25.98 -13.74 10.02
CA SER A 38 25.39 -12.45 9.64
C SER A 38 24.78 -12.52 8.24
N LYS A 39 23.52 -12.14 8.14
CA LYS A 39 22.75 -12.09 6.88
C LYS A 39 22.26 -10.68 6.62
N LYS A 40 21.99 -10.39 5.35
CA LYS A 40 21.30 -9.18 4.93
C LYS A 40 19.81 -9.47 4.83
N LEU A 41 18.99 -8.63 5.45
CA LEU A 41 17.54 -8.64 5.30
C LEU A 41 17.15 -7.44 4.42
N ASP A 42 16.47 -7.70 3.33
CA ASP A 42 15.89 -6.66 2.48
C ASP A 42 14.71 -5.99 3.23
N SER A 43 14.69 -4.66 3.24
CA SER A 43 13.64 -3.87 3.91
C SER A 43 12.24 -4.20 3.42
N LYS A 44 12.08 -4.67 2.18
CA LYS A 44 10.77 -5.07 1.63
C LYS A 44 10.07 -6.17 2.43
N PHE A 45 10.79 -6.99 3.21
CA PHE A 45 10.20 -8.02 4.07
C PHE A 45 9.78 -7.52 5.46
N LEU A 46 10.03 -6.24 5.75
CA LEU A 46 9.52 -5.58 6.94
C LEU A 46 8.12 -5.02 6.67
N ILE A 47 7.39 -4.72 7.75
CA ILE A 47 6.15 -3.95 7.63
C ILE A 47 6.53 -2.54 7.17
N GLN A 48 5.93 -2.11 6.07
CA GLN A 48 6.13 -0.80 5.46
C GLN A 48 4.85 0.02 5.52
N THR A 49 5.01 1.34 5.54
CA THR A 49 3.89 2.28 5.39
C THR A 49 4.28 3.31 4.35
N ASP A 50 3.55 3.32 3.24
CA ASP A 50 3.74 4.29 2.17
C ASP A 50 2.66 5.37 2.23
N LYS A 51 3.05 6.60 1.87
CA LYS A 51 2.14 7.71 1.64
C LYS A 51 2.04 7.97 0.14
N ILE A 52 0.84 7.87 -0.40
CA ILE A 52 0.54 8.12 -1.80
C ILE A 52 -0.43 9.30 -1.90
N SER A 53 -0.03 10.37 -2.58
CA SER A 53 -0.94 11.48 -2.86
C SER A 53 -1.74 11.19 -4.11
N VAL A 54 -3.05 11.45 -4.04
CA VAL A 54 -4.01 11.29 -5.13
C VAL A 54 -4.65 12.63 -5.40
N SER A 55 -4.42 13.14 -6.61
CA SER A 55 -4.96 14.42 -7.06
C SER A 55 -6.44 14.34 -7.45
N THR A 56 -7.11 15.48 -7.54
CA THR A 56 -8.47 15.57 -8.06
C THR A 56 -8.60 14.96 -9.46
N ALA A 57 -7.65 15.22 -10.35
CA ALA A 57 -7.69 14.68 -11.70
C ALA A 57 -7.59 13.15 -11.72
N GLU A 58 -6.77 12.55 -10.85
CA GLU A 58 -6.67 11.10 -10.71
C GLU A 58 -7.97 10.50 -10.15
N PHE A 59 -8.61 11.13 -9.15
CA PHE A 59 -9.92 10.69 -8.69
C PHE A 59 -10.97 10.73 -9.80
N GLN A 60 -11.04 11.82 -10.54
CA GLN A 60 -12.01 11.99 -11.65
C GLN A 60 -11.76 11.04 -12.83
N ALA A 61 -10.52 10.56 -12.98
CA ALA A 61 -10.17 9.55 -13.98
C ALA A 61 -10.51 8.11 -13.55
N MET A 62 -10.68 7.85 -12.23
CA MET A 62 -11.01 6.50 -11.75
C MET A 62 -12.39 6.06 -12.24
N ASP A 63 -12.51 4.82 -12.66
CA ASP A 63 -13.78 4.19 -13.00
C ASP A 63 -13.72 2.66 -12.79
N ALA A 64 -14.80 1.99 -13.16
CA ALA A 64 -14.95 0.54 -13.03
C ALA A 64 -14.42 -0.27 -14.23
N THR A 65 -13.95 0.41 -15.27
CA THR A 65 -13.58 -0.28 -16.55
C THR A 65 -12.20 -0.94 -16.48
N GLY A 66 -11.36 -0.52 -15.52
CA GLY A 66 -10.03 -1.08 -15.34
C GLY A 66 -9.04 -0.73 -16.45
N GLY A 67 -9.38 0.22 -17.30
CA GLY A 67 -8.48 0.71 -18.34
C GLY A 67 -7.28 1.46 -17.75
N ALA A 68 -6.20 1.58 -18.52
CA ALA A 68 -5.05 2.37 -18.12
C ALA A 68 -5.46 3.81 -17.82
N GLY A 69 -5.07 4.33 -16.64
CA GLY A 69 -5.43 5.66 -16.16
C GLY A 69 -6.71 5.73 -15.35
N THR A 70 -7.46 4.62 -15.21
CA THR A 70 -8.70 4.56 -14.43
C THR A 70 -8.50 3.98 -13.03
N PHE A 71 -7.27 3.83 -12.59
CA PHE A 71 -6.85 3.38 -11.27
C PHE A 71 -5.58 4.12 -10.80
N LYS A 72 -5.30 4.03 -9.52
CA LYS A 72 -4.04 4.49 -8.92
C LYS A 72 -3.32 3.32 -8.26
N ASP A 73 -2.09 3.03 -8.67
CA ASP A 73 -1.25 2.09 -7.95
C ASP A 73 -0.87 2.68 -6.59
N LEU A 74 -1.18 1.95 -5.52
CA LEU A 74 -0.81 2.28 -4.14
C LEU A 74 0.51 1.59 -3.76
N VAL A 75 0.67 0.34 -4.17
CA VAL A 75 1.92 -0.42 -4.01
C VAL A 75 2.19 -1.14 -5.32
N SER A 76 3.36 -0.91 -5.89
CA SER A 76 3.77 -1.56 -7.14
C SER A 76 3.97 -3.06 -6.95
N ALA A 77 3.80 -3.83 -8.03
CA ALA A 77 4.11 -5.26 -8.05
C ALA A 77 5.57 -5.52 -7.63
N GLN A 78 5.79 -6.59 -6.85
CA GLN A 78 7.06 -6.87 -6.16
C GLN A 78 7.97 -7.87 -6.90
N GLY A 79 7.57 -8.28 -8.09
CA GLY A 79 8.26 -9.30 -8.88
C GLY A 79 7.67 -10.69 -8.68
N SER A 80 7.95 -11.58 -9.64
CA SER A 80 7.47 -12.98 -9.59
C SER A 80 7.94 -13.69 -8.33
N GLY A 81 7.06 -14.47 -7.73
CA GLY A 81 7.31 -15.17 -6.46
C GLY A 81 7.10 -14.31 -5.21
N PHE A 82 6.57 -13.09 -5.35
CA PHE A 82 6.27 -12.21 -4.21
C PHE A 82 4.83 -11.71 -4.25
N ALA A 83 4.26 -11.55 -3.06
CA ALA A 83 2.93 -10.99 -2.89
C ALA A 83 2.93 -9.87 -1.85
N ILE A 84 2.07 -8.88 -2.07
CA ILE A 84 1.79 -7.80 -1.13
C ILE A 84 0.67 -8.28 -0.20
N VAL A 85 0.86 -8.15 1.12
CA VAL A 85 -0.19 -8.41 2.12
C VAL A 85 -0.56 -7.08 2.77
N PRO A 86 -1.71 -6.49 2.41
CA PRO A 86 -2.15 -5.22 2.98
C PRO A 86 -2.64 -5.42 4.42
N LEU A 87 -2.25 -4.51 5.33
CA LEU A 87 -2.57 -4.56 6.74
C LEU A 87 -3.55 -3.48 7.17
N SER A 88 -3.34 -2.25 6.74
CA SER A 88 -4.23 -1.12 7.04
C SER A 88 -4.20 -0.07 5.94
N CYS A 89 -5.28 0.69 5.84
CA CYS A 89 -5.37 1.84 4.93
C CYS A 89 -6.09 2.99 5.62
N THR A 90 -5.45 4.16 5.59
CA THR A 90 -6.03 5.43 6.06
C THR A 90 -6.02 6.42 4.91
N ILE A 91 -7.14 7.09 4.66
CA ILE A 91 -7.28 8.09 3.60
C ILE A 91 -7.65 9.42 4.23
N VAL A 92 -6.79 10.42 4.05
CA VAL A 92 -6.99 11.80 4.52
C VAL A 92 -7.38 12.66 3.34
N ASN A 93 -8.64 13.05 3.27
CA ASN A 93 -9.18 13.83 2.15
C ASN A 93 -9.11 15.33 2.42
N THR A 94 -8.73 16.07 1.39
CA THR A 94 -8.84 17.53 1.31
C THR A 94 -9.99 17.87 0.36
N HIS A 95 -11.03 18.47 0.89
CA HIS A 95 -12.25 18.82 0.16
C HIS A 95 -12.07 20.14 -0.61
N SER A 96 -12.59 20.18 -1.84
CA SER A 96 -12.74 21.41 -2.65
C SER A 96 -14.16 21.56 -3.15
N SER A 97 -14.82 20.50 -3.63
CA SER A 97 -16.25 20.49 -3.91
C SER A 97 -16.86 19.12 -3.64
N THR A 98 -18.15 19.13 -3.32
CA THR A 98 -18.88 17.93 -2.86
C THR A 98 -19.13 16.94 -4.01
N GLU A 99 -18.97 15.65 -3.72
CA GLU A 99 -19.43 14.58 -4.59
C GLU A 99 -20.94 14.40 -4.47
N SER A 100 -21.64 14.41 -5.60
CA SER A 100 -23.11 14.26 -5.66
C SER A 100 -23.54 12.83 -6.00
N SER A 101 -22.65 12.06 -6.62
CA SER A 101 -22.94 10.71 -7.10
C SER A 101 -22.72 9.65 -6.01
N VAL A 102 -23.33 8.49 -6.20
CA VAL A 102 -23.12 7.31 -5.36
C VAL A 102 -21.97 6.52 -5.95
N ILE A 103 -20.78 6.68 -5.39
CA ILE A 103 -19.57 6.06 -5.90
C ILE A 103 -18.88 5.32 -4.75
N ASN A 104 -18.50 4.08 -5.00
CA ASN A 104 -17.67 3.29 -4.10
C ASN A 104 -16.21 3.50 -4.43
N LEU A 105 -15.38 3.70 -3.42
CA LEU A 105 -13.94 3.62 -3.53
C LEU A 105 -13.49 2.22 -3.13
N LEU A 106 -12.70 1.61 -3.97
CA LEU A 106 -12.28 0.22 -3.89
C LEU A 106 -10.75 0.14 -3.90
N ILE A 107 -10.18 -0.69 -3.03
CA ILE A 107 -8.75 -0.97 -3.00
C ILE A 107 -8.55 -2.47 -3.03
N GLY A 108 -7.81 -2.96 -4.01
CA GLY A 108 -7.58 -4.39 -4.23
C GLY A 108 -6.43 -4.67 -5.19
N TYR A 109 -6.29 -5.93 -5.54
CA TYR A 109 -5.24 -6.43 -6.44
C TYR A 109 -5.61 -6.33 -7.92
N ASP A 110 -6.85 -5.97 -8.22
CA ASP A 110 -7.33 -5.87 -9.58
C ASP A 110 -8.24 -4.64 -9.70
N THR A 111 -8.50 -4.22 -10.93
CA THR A 111 -9.44 -3.15 -11.26
C THR A 111 -10.90 -3.65 -11.38
N SER A 112 -11.14 -4.94 -11.19
CA SER A 112 -12.48 -5.51 -11.12
C SER A 112 -13.14 -5.24 -9.78
N GLN A 113 -14.39 -4.80 -9.79
CA GLN A 113 -15.18 -4.54 -8.57
C GLN A 113 -15.38 -5.77 -7.68
N THR A 114 -15.01 -6.95 -8.13
CA THR A 114 -15.18 -8.21 -7.39
C THR A 114 -13.95 -8.62 -6.59
N THR A 115 -12.80 -7.98 -6.80
CA THR A 115 -11.50 -8.38 -6.23
C THR A 115 -10.90 -7.35 -5.28
N TYR A 116 -11.72 -6.50 -4.69
CA TYR A 116 -11.28 -5.51 -3.70
C TYR A 116 -11.04 -6.13 -2.32
N TYR A 117 -10.07 -5.58 -1.60
CA TYR A 117 -9.77 -5.90 -0.21
C TYR A 117 -10.46 -4.95 0.77
N TRP A 118 -10.46 -3.66 0.45
CA TRP A 118 -11.20 -2.62 1.15
C TRP A 118 -12.20 -1.97 0.24
N ASN A 119 -13.35 -1.68 0.80
CA ASN A 119 -14.42 -0.96 0.12
C ASN A 119 -14.95 0.15 1.03
N LYS A 120 -15.09 1.35 0.50
CA LYS A 120 -15.87 2.41 1.10
C LYS A 120 -17.16 2.56 0.29
N GLU A 121 -18.19 1.83 0.74
CA GLU A 121 -19.47 1.71 0.04
C GLU A 121 -20.25 3.01 -0.01
N ASP A 122 -20.99 3.17 -1.10
CA ASP A 122 -22.13 4.06 -1.35
C ASP A 122 -21.93 5.56 -1.13
N ARG A 123 -20.82 6.05 -0.60
CA ARG A 123 -20.78 7.47 -0.18
C ARG A 123 -19.36 8.01 -0.04
N TYR A 124 -18.40 7.53 -0.83
CA TYR A 124 -17.09 8.16 -0.72
C TYR A 124 -17.18 9.63 -1.11
N MET A 125 -16.90 10.52 -0.15
CA MET A 125 -17.03 11.99 -0.26
C MET A 125 -18.43 12.53 -0.65
N ARG A 126 -19.45 11.67 -0.74
CA ARG A 126 -20.80 12.11 -1.11
C ARG A 126 -21.44 12.99 -0.05
N ASN A 127 -21.90 14.18 -0.47
CA ASN A 127 -22.50 15.18 0.40
C ASN A 127 -21.60 15.63 1.57
N ILE A 128 -20.29 15.38 1.45
CA ILE A 128 -19.30 15.84 2.41
C ILE A 128 -18.77 17.19 1.94
N GLY A 129 -18.92 18.20 2.77
CA GLY A 129 -18.49 19.58 2.50
C GLY A 129 -17.24 20.00 3.29
N THR A 130 -16.50 19.06 3.84
CA THR A 130 -15.31 19.33 4.68
C THR A 130 -14.22 18.27 4.44
N ASN A 131 -13.02 18.54 4.96
CA ASN A 131 -11.97 17.53 5.04
C ASN A 131 -12.42 16.37 5.93
N VAL A 132 -12.10 15.15 5.51
CA VAL A 132 -12.48 13.94 6.26
C VAL A 132 -11.38 12.89 6.18
N THR A 133 -11.23 12.12 7.26
CA THR A 133 -10.32 10.96 7.30
C THR A 133 -11.15 9.68 7.35
N TYR A 134 -10.84 8.74 6.46
CA TYR A 134 -11.40 7.40 6.47
C TYR A 134 -10.35 6.40 6.95
N TYR A 135 -10.75 5.55 7.89
CA TYR A 135 -10.00 4.36 8.28
C TYR A 135 -10.72 3.16 7.65
N LEU A 136 -10.09 2.51 6.68
CA LEU A 136 -10.71 1.41 5.98
C LEU A 136 -10.53 0.11 6.76
N VAL A 137 -11.62 -0.61 6.94
CA VAL A 137 -11.64 -1.95 7.54
C VAL A 137 -11.78 -2.95 6.41
N ALA A 138 -11.03 -4.05 6.45
CA ALA A 138 -11.16 -5.10 5.46
C ALA A 138 -12.61 -5.60 5.42
N SER A 139 -13.26 -5.45 4.28
CA SER A 139 -14.68 -5.76 4.09
C SER A 139 -14.89 -7.04 3.28
N ASN A 140 -13.84 -7.52 2.64
CA ASN A 140 -13.92 -8.69 1.79
C ASN A 140 -12.62 -9.49 1.82
N ASN A 141 -12.72 -10.80 1.60
CA ASN A 141 -11.57 -11.65 1.36
C ASN A 141 -11.63 -12.07 -0.10
N PRO A 142 -10.77 -11.55 -0.98
CA PRO A 142 -10.76 -11.91 -2.39
C PRO A 142 -10.31 -13.36 -2.58
N ALA A 143 -11.20 -14.31 -2.27
CA ALA A 143 -10.93 -15.72 -2.43
C ALA A 143 -10.70 -16.06 -3.93
N GLY A 144 -9.66 -16.82 -4.21
CA GLY A 144 -9.32 -17.26 -5.56
C GLY A 144 -8.55 -16.25 -6.41
N THR A 145 -8.19 -15.10 -5.86
CA THR A 145 -7.35 -14.10 -6.57
C THR A 145 -5.89 -14.53 -6.52
N THR A 146 -5.25 -14.58 -7.68
CA THR A 146 -3.80 -14.74 -7.77
C THR A 146 -3.15 -13.43 -7.30
N ILE A 147 -2.30 -13.52 -6.29
CA ILE A 147 -1.62 -12.35 -5.69
C ILE A 147 -0.13 -12.28 -6.04
N ASP A 148 0.37 -13.26 -6.82
CA ASP A 148 1.76 -13.28 -7.26
C ASP A 148 2.05 -12.14 -8.25
N ASN A 149 3.01 -11.30 -7.90
CA ASN A 149 3.46 -10.17 -8.73
C ASN A 149 2.32 -9.22 -9.15
N VAL A 150 1.34 -9.00 -8.29
CA VAL A 150 0.20 -8.12 -8.56
C VAL A 150 0.32 -6.85 -7.71
N PRO A 151 0.14 -5.66 -8.29
CA PRO A 151 0.13 -4.40 -7.54
C PRO A 151 -1.14 -4.27 -6.70
N LEU A 152 -1.07 -3.49 -5.62
CA LEU A 152 -2.24 -3.04 -4.87
C LEU A 152 -2.71 -1.71 -5.45
N ARG A 153 -3.99 -1.63 -5.82
CA ARG A 153 -4.59 -0.52 -6.57
C ARG A 153 -5.80 0.09 -5.90
N MET A 154 -6.00 1.38 -6.15
CA MET A 154 -7.23 2.09 -5.83
C MET A 154 -7.98 2.42 -7.11
N TYR A 155 -9.29 2.20 -7.11
CA TYR A 155 -10.19 2.45 -8.23
C TYR A 155 -11.60 2.75 -7.73
N ALA A 156 -12.53 3.09 -8.62
CA ALA A 156 -13.88 3.49 -8.25
C ALA A 156 -14.94 2.70 -9.03
N SER A 157 -16.16 2.67 -8.52
CA SER A 157 -17.30 2.04 -9.21
C SER A 157 -17.86 2.86 -10.37
N ALA A 158 -17.52 4.15 -10.44
CA ALA A 158 -17.84 5.11 -11.49
C ALA A 158 -16.93 6.32 -11.38
N ASN A 159 -16.96 7.22 -12.37
CA ASN A 159 -16.15 8.44 -12.33
C ASN A 159 -16.66 9.41 -11.27
N PHE A 160 -15.74 9.96 -10.47
CA PHE A 160 -16.04 11.04 -9.56
C PHE A 160 -16.28 12.34 -10.32
N VAL A 161 -17.26 13.14 -9.86
CA VAL A 161 -17.55 14.48 -10.39
C VAL A 161 -17.18 15.58 -9.40
N GLY A 162 -17.09 15.27 -8.11
CA GLY A 162 -16.61 16.18 -7.08
C GLY A 162 -15.11 16.50 -7.21
N SER A 163 -14.70 17.59 -6.57
CA SER A 163 -13.28 17.98 -6.48
C SER A 163 -12.76 17.75 -5.07
N PHE A 164 -11.85 16.82 -4.92
CA PHE A 164 -11.13 16.52 -3.70
C PHE A 164 -9.82 15.84 -4.05
N SER A 165 -8.86 15.93 -3.15
CA SER A 165 -7.60 15.19 -3.21
C SER A 165 -7.43 14.38 -1.93
N ALA A 166 -6.51 13.44 -1.90
CA ALA A 166 -6.23 12.68 -0.71
C ALA A 166 -4.76 12.29 -0.56
N ASP A 167 -4.35 12.13 0.69
CA ASP A 167 -3.17 11.37 1.06
C ASP A 167 -3.62 9.99 1.57
N VAL A 168 -3.16 8.95 0.90
CA VAL A 168 -3.43 7.55 1.24
C VAL A 168 -2.21 6.97 1.95
N TYR A 169 -2.41 6.52 3.18
CA TYR A 169 -1.40 5.81 3.96
C TYR A 169 -1.74 4.33 3.94
N ILE A 170 -0.90 3.54 3.28
CA ILE A 170 -1.06 2.09 3.15
C ILE A 170 0.03 1.38 3.93
N THR A 171 -0.36 0.52 4.87
CA THR A 171 0.57 -0.34 5.61
C THR A 171 0.46 -1.75 5.07
N TYR A 172 1.58 -2.36 4.74
CA TYR A 172 1.66 -3.68 4.13
C TYR A 172 2.97 -4.38 4.49
N HIS A 173 3.06 -5.67 4.20
CA HIS A 173 4.32 -6.38 4.09
C HIS A 173 4.36 -7.23 2.82
N VAL A 174 5.57 -7.58 2.39
CA VAL A 174 5.80 -8.45 1.23
C VAL A 174 6.16 -9.83 1.72
N ILE A 175 5.49 -10.84 1.18
CA ILE A 175 5.80 -12.24 1.44
C ILE A 175 6.41 -12.88 0.20
N LYS A 176 7.30 -13.85 0.40
CA LYS A 176 7.77 -14.73 -0.66
C LYS A 176 6.80 -15.90 -0.78
N LEU A 177 6.33 -16.14 -1.98
CA LEU A 177 5.54 -17.32 -2.31
C LEU A 177 6.47 -18.51 -2.54
N GLY A 178 6.02 -19.72 -2.22
CA GLY A 178 6.81 -20.95 -2.31
C GLY A 178 7.08 -21.40 -3.75
#